data_bddb74245828e92c9606687d0c13d6a8
#
_entry.id   bddb74245828e92c9606687d0c13d6a8
#
_cell.length_a   1.000
_cell.length_b   1.000
_cell.length_c   1.000
_cell.angle_alpha   90.00
_cell.angle_beta   90.00
_cell.angle_gamma   90.00
#
_symmetry.space_group_name_H-M   'P 1'
#
loop_
_entity.id
_entity.type
_entity.pdbx_description
1 polymer ?
#
loop_
_entity_poly.entity_id
_entity_poly.type
_entity_poly.pdbx_seq_one_letter_code
_entity_poly.pdbx_strand_id
1 'polypeptide(L)'
;MLRFITAGESHGPSVQVIIEGLPAGLPLTAADINPDLARRQLGYGTGARMKIEHDVVQILAGVMNGSTTGAPIALTVENVDHAKWKDVAVPPLTTPRPGHADLAAAIKYGYDDMRYSLERASARETAARVAAAAVCRKFLKQFGIEIGSYVLEIGAVAANVAHMPVAERCRLAEASDVRCPDVGAAELMRVHIRDMMLAKDTLGGIFEVAAVGVPPGLGSHVQWDRKLDGRLAQAMLSIHAVKGAEVGPAFDNARLPGTQVHDELFREGERIVRRTNRAGGTEGGITTGEALLVRAAMKPISTTLNPLMTVDLATGVSGPTTYERSDFCAVPRAAVIGEAMVALVLAEALLEKLGGDSLAEMRPRFAALRTSALPDLVMANTPIKFWPAE
;
A
#
# COMPACT_ATOMS: atom_id res chain seq x y z
N MET A 1 3.30 -8.37 18.07
CA MET A 1 3.75 -7.38 17.05
C MET A 1 3.79 -8.10 15.71
N LEU A 2 3.09 -7.61 14.70
CA LEU A 2 3.18 -8.12 13.34
C LEU A 2 4.50 -7.66 12.73
N ARG A 3 5.21 -8.55 12.05
CA ARG A 3 6.47 -8.24 11.37
C ARG A 3 6.57 -9.04 10.08
N PHE A 4 7.14 -8.44 9.04
CA PHE A 4 7.46 -9.16 7.81
C PHE A 4 8.83 -8.76 7.27
N ILE A 5 9.49 -9.69 6.59
CA ILE A 5 10.78 -9.49 5.94
C ILE A 5 10.68 -10.05 4.53
N THR A 6 10.99 -9.23 3.53
CA THR A 6 11.07 -9.65 2.12
C THR A 6 12.52 -9.92 1.70
N ALA A 7 12.70 -10.89 0.83
CA ALA A 7 13.98 -11.25 0.23
C ALA A 7 13.82 -11.57 -1.26
N GLY A 8 14.94 -11.65 -1.97
CA GLY A 8 15.00 -12.02 -3.38
C GLY A 8 15.26 -10.86 -4.32
N GLU A 9 15.78 -11.19 -5.47
CA GLU A 9 16.19 -10.31 -6.56
C GLU A 9 15.20 -10.38 -7.73
N SER A 10 15.13 -9.32 -8.53
CA SER A 10 14.19 -9.21 -9.66
C SER A 10 14.35 -10.33 -10.69
N HIS A 11 15.58 -10.75 -10.97
CA HIS A 11 15.92 -11.81 -11.91
C HIS A 11 16.50 -13.05 -11.21
N GLY A 12 16.52 -13.06 -9.86
CA GLY A 12 16.81 -14.24 -9.05
C GLY A 12 15.70 -15.31 -9.17
N PRO A 13 15.84 -16.48 -8.54
CA PRO A 13 14.90 -17.59 -8.69
C PRO A 13 13.49 -17.29 -8.18
N SER A 14 13.36 -16.45 -7.15
CA SER A 14 12.08 -16.09 -6.55
C SER A 14 12.18 -14.81 -5.72
N VAL A 15 11.02 -14.22 -5.41
CA VAL A 15 10.88 -13.28 -4.29
C VAL A 15 10.14 -13.97 -3.15
N GLN A 16 10.55 -13.68 -1.93
CA GLN A 16 10.11 -14.38 -0.73
C GLN A 16 9.67 -13.39 0.35
N VAL A 17 8.80 -13.85 1.23
CA VAL A 17 8.45 -13.12 2.45
C VAL A 17 8.25 -14.09 3.61
N ILE A 18 8.74 -13.70 4.78
CA ILE A 18 8.38 -14.29 6.06
C ILE A 18 7.54 -13.27 6.81
N ILE A 19 6.38 -13.71 7.32
CA ILE A 19 5.48 -12.91 8.14
C ILE A 19 5.26 -13.62 9.48
N GLU A 20 5.41 -12.91 10.58
CA GLU A 20 5.21 -13.42 11.94
C GLU A 20 4.23 -12.56 12.74
N GLY A 21 3.64 -13.12 13.77
CA GLY A 21 2.72 -12.42 14.68
C GLY A 21 1.25 -12.52 14.29
N LEU A 22 0.89 -13.35 13.29
CA LEU A 22 -0.50 -13.67 12.99
C LEU A 22 -1.02 -14.78 13.91
N PRO A 23 -2.32 -14.72 14.33
CA PRO A 23 -2.89 -15.69 15.24
C PRO A 23 -3.04 -17.08 14.60
N ALA A 24 -3.08 -18.11 15.44
CA ALA A 24 -3.47 -19.44 15.03
C ALA A 24 -4.97 -19.50 14.66
N GLY A 25 -5.33 -20.44 13.77
CA GLY A 25 -6.71 -20.72 13.40
C GLY A 25 -7.30 -19.83 12.31
N LEU A 26 -6.47 -19.02 11.61
CA LEU A 26 -6.92 -18.31 10.40
C LEU A 26 -6.95 -19.31 9.23
N PRO A 27 -8.12 -19.58 8.62
CA PRO A 27 -8.20 -20.38 7.40
C PRO A 27 -7.41 -19.69 6.28
N LEU A 28 -6.43 -20.41 5.70
CA LEU A 28 -5.53 -19.85 4.70
C LEU A 28 -5.07 -20.89 3.70
N THR A 29 -5.21 -20.56 2.41
CA THR A 29 -4.72 -21.32 1.28
C THR A 29 -4.08 -20.40 0.23
N ALA A 30 -3.38 -20.93 -0.74
CA ALA A 30 -2.86 -20.16 -1.87
C ALA A 30 -3.98 -19.44 -2.68
N ALA A 31 -5.17 -20.02 -2.71
CA ALA A 31 -6.34 -19.43 -3.37
C ALA A 31 -6.83 -18.14 -2.69
N ASP A 32 -6.49 -17.92 -1.43
CA ASP A 32 -6.80 -16.68 -0.72
C ASP A 32 -5.79 -15.55 -1.05
N ILE A 33 -4.59 -15.88 -1.54
CA ILE A 33 -3.49 -14.96 -1.81
C ILE A 33 -3.39 -14.60 -3.30
N ASN A 34 -3.53 -15.60 -4.17
CA ASN A 34 -3.31 -15.46 -5.61
C ASN A 34 -4.18 -14.38 -6.29
N PRO A 35 -5.44 -14.12 -5.88
CA PRO A 35 -6.22 -13.03 -6.46
C PRO A 35 -5.56 -11.66 -6.31
N ASP A 36 -4.96 -11.35 -5.16
CA ASP A 36 -4.28 -10.08 -4.96
C ASP A 36 -2.97 -9.97 -5.75
N LEU A 37 -2.25 -11.08 -5.92
CA LEU A 37 -1.09 -11.15 -6.82
C LEU A 37 -1.50 -10.90 -8.28
N ALA A 38 -2.59 -11.50 -8.74
CA ALA A 38 -3.12 -11.26 -10.08
C ALA A 38 -3.54 -9.79 -10.28
N ARG A 39 -4.27 -9.20 -9.32
CA ARG A 39 -4.64 -7.78 -9.35
C ARG A 39 -3.43 -6.85 -9.45
N ARG A 40 -2.32 -7.17 -8.73
CA ARG A 40 -1.06 -6.42 -8.81
C ARG A 40 -0.47 -6.41 -10.22
N GLN A 41 -0.72 -7.43 -11.02
CA GLN A 41 -0.19 -7.55 -12.38
C GLN A 41 -1.04 -6.84 -13.45
N LEU A 42 -2.27 -6.46 -13.13
CA LEU A 42 -3.18 -5.78 -14.05
C LEU A 42 -2.89 -4.27 -14.11
N GLY A 43 -3.27 -3.66 -15.23
CA GLY A 43 -3.25 -2.20 -15.43
C GLY A 43 -2.90 -1.81 -16.85
N TYR A 44 -3.56 -0.77 -17.38
CA TYR A 44 -3.24 -0.17 -18.67
C TYR A 44 -1.89 0.58 -18.59
N GLY A 45 -1.07 0.47 -19.62
CA GLY A 45 0.27 1.07 -19.63
C GLY A 45 1.38 0.18 -19.03
N THR A 46 1.07 -1.10 -18.74
CA THR A 46 2.05 -2.08 -18.24
C THR A 46 3.03 -2.52 -19.31
N GLY A 47 4.28 -2.79 -18.89
CA GLY A 47 5.35 -3.29 -19.76
C GLY A 47 5.16 -4.76 -20.19
N ALA A 48 5.94 -5.18 -21.18
CA ALA A 48 5.84 -6.52 -21.80
C ALA A 48 6.12 -7.69 -20.82
N ARG A 49 6.87 -7.47 -19.74
CA ARG A 49 7.18 -8.50 -18.73
C ARG A 49 5.92 -9.09 -18.10
N MET A 50 4.88 -8.27 -17.89
CA MET A 50 3.62 -8.69 -17.25
C MET A 50 2.81 -9.68 -18.09
N LYS A 51 3.10 -9.82 -19.37
CA LYS A 51 2.45 -10.83 -20.22
C LYS A 51 3.04 -12.23 -20.05
N ILE A 52 4.21 -12.33 -19.43
CA ILE A 52 4.98 -13.57 -19.29
C ILE A 52 4.87 -14.15 -17.88
N GLU A 53 4.84 -13.29 -16.87
CA GLU A 53 4.79 -13.71 -15.47
C GLU A 53 3.34 -13.79 -14.97
N HIS A 54 2.98 -14.97 -14.45
CA HIS A 54 1.76 -15.18 -13.67
C HIS A 54 2.18 -15.51 -12.24
N ASP A 55 2.03 -14.54 -11.34
CA ASP A 55 2.43 -14.69 -9.95
C ASP A 55 1.52 -15.68 -9.23
N VAL A 56 2.08 -16.79 -8.78
CA VAL A 56 1.42 -17.79 -7.96
C VAL A 56 2.25 -18.00 -6.70
N VAL A 57 1.59 -17.92 -5.54
CA VAL A 57 2.26 -18.12 -4.25
C VAL A 57 2.39 -19.60 -3.93
N GLN A 58 3.52 -19.97 -3.33
CA GLN A 58 3.70 -21.23 -2.61
C GLN A 58 3.81 -20.92 -1.12
N ILE A 59 3.03 -21.61 -0.29
CA ILE A 59 3.10 -21.53 1.17
C ILE A 59 4.07 -22.61 1.64
N LEU A 60 5.19 -22.20 2.19
CA LEU A 60 6.27 -23.13 2.58
C LEU A 60 6.21 -23.54 4.06
N ALA A 61 5.65 -22.67 4.92
CA ALA A 61 5.56 -22.90 6.37
C ALA A 61 4.45 -22.06 7.00
N GLY A 62 4.09 -22.36 8.26
CA GLY A 62 3.17 -21.60 9.10
C GLY A 62 1.68 -21.93 8.89
N VAL A 63 1.36 -22.82 7.94
CA VAL A 63 0.00 -23.27 7.68
C VAL A 63 -0.04 -24.81 7.69
N MET A 64 -0.96 -25.37 8.46
CA MET A 64 -1.20 -26.81 8.53
C MET A 64 -2.71 -27.08 8.45
N ASN A 65 -3.11 -28.11 7.69
CA ASN A 65 -4.52 -28.47 7.51
C ASN A 65 -5.40 -27.26 7.11
N GLY A 66 -4.88 -26.37 6.27
CA GLY A 66 -5.60 -25.19 5.77
C GLY A 66 -5.81 -24.05 6.78
N SER A 67 -5.06 -24.05 7.89
CA SER A 67 -5.13 -22.97 8.91
C SER A 67 -3.75 -22.57 9.41
N THR A 68 -3.61 -21.30 9.80
CA THR A 68 -2.38 -20.80 10.44
C THR A 68 -2.17 -21.47 11.79
N THR A 69 -0.90 -21.68 12.14
CA THR A 69 -0.50 -22.34 13.40
C THR A 69 -0.06 -21.36 14.49
N GLY A 70 0.04 -20.04 14.18
CA GLY A 70 0.68 -19.05 15.04
C GLY A 70 2.20 -18.94 14.83
N ALA A 71 2.81 -19.90 14.11
CA ALA A 71 4.21 -19.84 13.72
C ALA A 71 4.43 -18.86 12.55
N PRO A 72 5.68 -18.43 12.28
CA PRO A 72 5.98 -17.63 11.09
C PRO A 72 5.51 -18.31 9.80
N ILE A 73 4.87 -17.53 8.92
CA ILE A 73 4.41 -17.98 7.61
C ILE A 73 5.47 -17.62 6.59
N ALA A 74 6.00 -18.61 5.87
CA ALA A 74 6.94 -18.40 4.77
C ALA A 74 6.22 -18.58 3.43
N LEU A 75 6.33 -17.55 2.57
CA LEU A 75 5.74 -17.52 1.23
C LEU A 75 6.83 -17.27 0.19
N THR A 76 6.67 -17.89 -0.98
CA THR A 76 7.53 -17.63 -2.15
C THR A 76 6.69 -17.45 -3.41
N VAL A 77 7.17 -16.56 -4.30
CA VAL A 77 6.65 -16.34 -5.64
C VAL A 77 7.81 -16.48 -6.61
N GLU A 78 7.74 -17.47 -7.49
CA GLU A 78 8.80 -17.76 -8.46
C GLU A 78 8.92 -16.66 -9.53
N ASN A 79 10.15 -16.43 -10.02
CA ASN A 79 10.43 -15.58 -11.14
C ASN A 79 10.59 -16.43 -12.41
N VAL A 80 9.58 -16.46 -13.25
CA VAL A 80 9.61 -17.23 -14.51
C VAL A 80 10.76 -16.74 -15.44
N ASP A 81 11.07 -15.46 -15.39
CA ASP A 81 12.14 -14.86 -16.21
C ASP A 81 13.55 -15.28 -15.77
N HIS A 82 13.71 -15.83 -14.55
CA HIS A 82 14.99 -16.31 -14.02
C HIS A 82 15.71 -17.29 -14.95
N ALA A 83 14.98 -18.20 -15.58
CA ALA A 83 15.55 -19.20 -16.49
C ALA A 83 16.35 -18.60 -17.65
N LYS A 84 16.07 -17.34 -18.05
CA LYS A 84 16.78 -16.63 -19.12
C LYS A 84 18.07 -15.95 -18.64
N TRP A 85 18.19 -15.75 -17.31
CA TRP A 85 19.32 -15.05 -16.69
C TRP A 85 20.32 -16.00 -16.05
N LYS A 86 19.88 -17.23 -15.78
CA LYS A 86 20.72 -18.25 -15.17
C LYS A 86 21.93 -18.55 -16.05
N ASP A 87 23.13 -18.48 -15.47
CA ASP A 87 24.42 -18.75 -16.11
C ASP A 87 24.78 -17.82 -17.30
N VAL A 88 24.08 -16.67 -17.42
CA VAL A 88 24.35 -15.66 -18.45
C VAL A 88 25.34 -14.62 -17.94
N ALA A 89 26.47 -14.48 -18.61
CA ALA A 89 27.39 -13.37 -18.36
C ALA A 89 26.79 -12.05 -18.92
N VAL A 90 26.63 -11.06 -18.06
CA VAL A 90 26.14 -9.73 -18.44
C VAL A 90 27.19 -8.67 -18.14
N PRO A 91 27.32 -7.61 -18.96
CA PRO A 91 28.24 -6.52 -18.68
C PRO A 91 27.82 -5.80 -17.37
N PRO A 92 28.76 -5.21 -16.61
CA PRO A 92 28.44 -4.44 -15.43
C PRO A 92 27.60 -3.21 -15.77
N LEU A 93 26.69 -2.85 -14.88
CA LEU A 93 25.89 -1.64 -14.98
C LEU A 93 26.61 -0.49 -14.28
N THR A 94 27.22 0.38 -15.08
CA THR A 94 28.06 1.50 -14.60
C THR A 94 27.42 2.87 -14.79
N THR A 95 26.27 2.92 -15.51
CA THR A 95 25.57 4.14 -15.89
C THR A 95 24.28 4.30 -15.04
N PRO A 96 24.27 5.15 -13.98
CA PRO A 96 23.10 5.29 -13.10
C PRO A 96 21.94 5.97 -13.79
N ARG A 97 20.73 5.48 -13.54
CA ARG A 97 19.49 6.09 -14.00
C ARG A 97 19.10 7.26 -13.12
N PRO A 98 18.86 8.48 -13.66
CA PRO A 98 18.32 9.60 -12.91
C PRO A 98 16.97 9.25 -12.27
N GLY A 99 16.80 9.59 -10.99
CA GLY A 99 15.56 9.30 -10.26
C GLY A 99 15.40 7.85 -9.78
N HIS A 100 16.38 6.99 -9.98
CA HIS A 100 16.45 5.62 -9.42
C HIS A 100 17.41 5.54 -8.24
N ALA A 101 17.48 4.38 -7.57
CA ALA A 101 18.35 4.15 -6.43
C ALA A 101 19.83 3.95 -6.82
N ASP A 102 20.16 3.82 -8.09
CA ASP A 102 21.43 3.32 -8.62
C ASP A 102 22.65 4.04 -8.02
N LEU A 103 22.75 5.34 -8.23
CA LEU A 103 23.90 6.13 -7.73
C LEU A 103 23.95 6.18 -6.19
N ALA A 104 22.80 6.41 -5.55
CA ALA A 104 22.72 6.49 -4.10
C ALA A 104 23.11 5.17 -3.42
N ALA A 105 22.71 4.03 -4.00
CA ALA A 105 23.06 2.72 -3.50
C ALA A 105 24.53 2.38 -3.75
N ALA A 106 25.08 2.72 -4.92
CA ALA A 106 26.51 2.54 -5.20
C ALA A 106 27.36 3.29 -4.16
N ILE A 107 27.02 4.54 -3.86
CA ILE A 107 27.71 5.33 -2.82
C ILE A 107 27.55 4.69 -1.44
N LYS A 108 26.31 4.28 -1.07
CA LYS A 108 26.01 3.78 0.28
C LYS A 108 26.68 2.44 0.57
N TYR A 109 26.66 1.53 -0.41
CA TYR A 109 27.11 0.15 -0.22
C TYR A 109 28.48 -0.14 -0.83
N GLY A 110 29.09 0.82 -1.54
CA GLY A 110 30.39 0.65 -2.21
C GLY A 110 30.30 -0.29 -3.41
N TYR A 111 29.16 -0.30 -4.13
CA TYR A 111 29.00 -1.17 -5.29
C TYR A 111 29.85 -0.70 -6.47
N ASP A 112 30.54 -1.64 -7.10
CA ASP A 112 31.25 -1.50 -8.37
C ASP A 112 30.39 -1.89 -9.59
N ASP A 113 29.24 -2.52 -9.34
CA ASP A 113 28.18 -2.82 -10.32
C ASP A 113 26.82 -2.44 -9.72
N MET A 114 26.12 -1.48 -10.34
CA MET A 114 24.81 -1.04 -9.88
C MET A 114 23.70 -2.08 -10.11
N ARG A 115 24.01 -3.23 -10.72
CA ARG A 115 23.07 -4.35 -10.87
C ARG A 115 22.57 -4.85 -9.52
N TYR A 116 23.40 -4.86 -8.48
CA TYR A 116 22.98 -5.21 -7.11
C TYR A 116 21.84 -4.31 -6.61
N SER A 117 21.93 -3.02 -6.91
CA SER A 117 20.85 -2.06 -6.58
C SER A 117 19.62 -2.28 -7.47
N LEU A 118 19.82 -2.46 -8.78
CA LEU A 118 18.73 -2.69 -9.73
C LEU A 118 17.87 -3.90 -9.33
N GLU A 119 18.51 -4.99 -8.97
CA GLU A 119 17.85 -6.24 -8.61
C GLU A 119 16.97 -6.07 -7.37
N ARG A 120 17.48 -5.44 -6.31
CA ARG A 120 16.75 -5.29 -5.04
C ARG A 120 15.77 -4.11 -5.02
N ALA A 121 16.08 -3.00 -5.69
CA ALA A 121 15.22 -1.83 -5.78
C ALA A 121 14.11 -1.97 -6.85
N SER A 122 14.01 -3.10 -7.50
CA SER A 122 12.96 -3.39 -8.48
C SER A 122 11.59 -3.50 -7.83
N ALA A 123 10.55 -3.00 -8.52
CA ALA A 123 9.16 -3.16 -8.12
C ALA A 123 8.70 -4.64 -8.06
N ARG A 124 9.51 -5.60 -8.53
CA ARG A 124 9.26 -7.04 -8.38
C ARG A 124 9.14 -7.45 -6.91
N GLU A 125 9.89 -6.81 -6.01
CA GLU A 125 9.82 -7.03 -4.57
C GLU A 125 8.40 -6.87 -4.01
N THR A 126 7.58 -6.02 -4.63
CA THR A 126 6.20 -5.80 -4.19
C THR A 126 5.30 -7.04 -4.33
N ALA A 127 5.67 -8.05 -5.12
CA ALA A 127 4.95 -9.32 -5.14
C ALA A 127 4.99 -10.01 -3.77
N ALA A 128 6.15 -9.98 -3.10
CA ALA A 128 6.30 -10.50 -1.75
C ALA A 128 5.47 -9.70 -0.73
N ARG A 129 5.44 -8.35 -0.83
CA ARG A 129 4.59 -7.50 0.04
C ARG A 129 3.10 -7.81 -0.15
N VAL A 130 2.64 -7.92 -1.40
CA VAL A 130 1.24 -8.23 -1.71
C VAL A 130 0.87 -9.63 -1.22
N ALA A 131 1.77 -10.62 -1.35
CA ALA A 131 1.53 -11.96 -0.81
C ALA A 131 1.35 -11.94 0.73
N ALA A 132 2.23 -11.24 1.47
CA ALA A 132 2.10 -11.07 2.92
C ALA A 132 0.81 -10.33 3.30
N ALA A 133 0.51 -9.26 2.58
CA ALA A 133 -0.66 -8.44 2.84
C ALA A 133 -1.98 -9.15 2.53
N ALA A 134 -2.02 -10.05 1.56
CA ALA A 134 -3.20 -10.88 1.29
C ALA A 134 -3.57 -11.75 2.51
N VAL A 135 -2.57 -12.26 3.24
CA VAL A 135 -2.80 -12.95 4.52
C VAL A 135 -3.39 -12.00 5.56
N CYS A 136 -2.85 -10.76 5.65
CA CYS A 136 -3.40 -9.73 6.54
C CYS A 136 -4.82 -9.31 6.14
N ARG A 137 -5.12 -9.16 4.86
CA ARG A 137 -6.50 -8.90 4.38
C ARG A 137 -7.45 -10.02 4.76
N LYS A 138 -7.02 -11.28 4.61
CA LYS A 138 -7.80 -12.44 5.05
C LYS A 138 -8.09 -12.41 6.56
N PHE A 139 -7.10 -12.00 7.36
CA PHE A 139 -7.24 -11.80 8.80
C PHE A 139 -8.21 -10.66 9.10
N LEU A 140 -8.04 -9.49 8.51
CA LEU A 140 -8.90 -8.32 8.71
C LEU A 140 -10.36 -8.59 8.33
N LYS A 141 -10.58 -9.37 7.26
CA LYS A 141 -11.92 -9.79 6.83
C LYS A 141 -12.67 -10.63 7.86
N GLN A 142 -11.95 -11.33 8.79
CA GLN A 142 -12.60 -12.04 9.91
C GLN A 142 -13.31 -11.09 10.87
N PHE A 143 -12.99 -9.81 10.81
CA PHE A 143 -13.53 -8.74 11.65
C PHE A 143 -14.35 -7.71 10.84
N GLY A 144 -14.72 -8.04 9.61
CA GLY A 144 -15.54 -7.16 8.76
C GLY A 144 -14.79 -5.95 8.19
N ILE A 145 -13.46 -5.93 8.24
CA ILE A 145 -12.66 -4.85 7.67
C ILE A 145 -12.33 -5.20 6.21
N GLU A 146 -12.73 -4.32 5.29
CA GLU A 146 -12.50 -4.45 3.86
C GLU A 146 -11.64 -3.30 3.35
N ILE A 147 -10.71 -3.60 2.43
CA ILE A 147 -9.77 -2.62 1.86
C ILE A 147 -9.90 -2.67 0.35
N GLY A 148 -10.01 -1.49 -0.25
CA GLY A 148 -10.01 -1.30 -1.70
C GLY A 148 -9.22 -0.04 -2.08
N SER A 149 -9.04 0.18 -3.38
CA SER A 149 -8.32 1.36 -3.87
C SER A 149 -8.87 1.83 -5.20
N TYR A 150 -8.59 3.07 -5.53
CA TYR A 150 -8.92 3.68 -6.81
C TYR A 150 -7.92 4.78 -7.17
N VAL A 151 -7.81 5.02 -8.47
CA VAL A 151 -6.97 6.08 -9.02
C VAL A 151 -7.77 7.36 -9.05
N LEU A 152 -7.17 8.44 -8.53
CA LEU A 152 -7.71 9.79 -8.54
C LEU A 152 -7.16 10.61 -9.70
N GLU A 153 -5.90 10.38 -10.10
CA GLU A 153 -5.26 11.18 -11.13
C GLU A 153 -4.17 10.39 -11.85
N ILE A 154 -4.07 10.54 -13.17
CA ILE A 154 -2.93 10.09 -13.99
C ILE A 154 -2.46 11.26 -14.84
N GLY A 155 -1.19 11.68 -14.64
CA GLY A 155 -0.69 12.90 -15.23
C GLY A 155 -1.53 14.11 -14.78
N ALA A 156 -2.15 14.80 -15.71
CA ALA A 156 -3.04 15.95 -15.44
C ALA A 156 -4.54 15.60 -15.53
N VAL A 157 -4.89 14.32 -15.68
CA VAL A 157 -6.28 13.88 -15.78
C VAL A 157 -6.79 13.44 -14.42
N ALA A 158 -7.67 14.25 -13.82
CA ALA A 158 -8.26 13.98 -12.52
C ALA A 158 -9.69 13.40 -12.62
N ALA A 159 -10.02 12.49 -11.74
CA ALA A 159 -11.35 11.89 -11.59
C ALA A 159 -12.23 12.71 -10.64
N ASN A 160 -13.50 12.84 -10.96
CA ASN A 160 -14.49 13.42 -10.05
C ASN A 160 -15.26 12.32 -9.30
N VAL A 161 -14.80 12.02 -8.10
CA VAL A 161 -15.36 10.93 -7.28
C VAL A 161 -16.13 11.41 -6.04
N ALA A 162 -16.18 12.72 -5.80
CA ALA A 162 -16.72 13.28 -4.55
C ALA A 162 -18.18 12.88 -4.28
N HIS A 163 -18.97 12.70 -5.34
CA HIS A 163 -20.39 12.33 -5.27
C HIS A 163 -20.65 10.82 -5.08
N MET A 164 -19.62 9.98 -5.17
CA MET A 164 -19.74 8.52 -5.08
C MET A 164 -19.43 8.02 -3.66
N PRO A 165 -20.22 7.10 -3.10
CA PRO A 165 -19.85 6.39 -1.87
C PRO A 165 -18.53 5.62 -2.03
N VAL A 166 -17.73 5.56 -0.98
CA VAL A 166 -16.39 4.94 -0.99
C VAL A 166 -16.42 3.49 -1.49
N ALA A 167 -17.39 2.70 -1.03
CA ALA A 167 -17.53 1.30 -1.47
C ALA A 167 -17.81 1.18 -2.98
N GLU A 168 -18.56 2.13 -3.53
CA GLU A 168 -18.85 2.17 -4.96
C GLU A 168 -17.60 2.56 -5.76
N ARG A 169 -16.82 3.55 -5.29
CA ARG A 169 -15.53 3.90 -5.92
C ARG A 169 -14.63 2.68 -6.06
N CYS A 170 -14.46 1.91 -4.98
CA CYS A 170 -13.64 0.69 -4.99
C CYS A 170 -14.18 -0.36 -5.98
N ARG A 171 -15.49 -0.57 -5.98
CA ARG A 171 -16.14 -1.55 -6.88
C ARG A 171 -15.99 -1.18 -8.35
N LEU A 172 -16.20 0.08 -8.72
CA LEU A 172 -16.05 0.57 -10.09
C LEU A 172 -14.59 0.55 -10.54
N ALA A 173 -13.67 0.93 -9.65
CA ALA A 173 -12.23 0.88 -9.91
C ALA A 173 -11.74 -0.54 -10.22
N GLU A 174 -12.28 -1.56 -9.56
CA GLU A 174 -11.90 -2.95 -9.79
C GLU A 174 -12.26 -3.43 -11.20
N ALA A 175 -13.31 -2.86 -11.81
CA ALA A 175 -13.71 -3.16 -13.18
C ALA A 175 -12.96 -2.33 -14.25
N SER A 176 -12.13 -1.37 -13.84
CA SER A 176 -11.39 -0.44 -14.72
C SER A 176 -9.93 -0.85 -14.83
N ASP A 177 -9.39 -0.94 -16.04
CA ASP A 177 -7.98 -1.25 -16.30
C ASP A 177 -7.01 -0.12 -15.90
N VAL A 178 -7.51 1.11 -15.71
CA VAL A 178 -6.79 2.23 -15.09
C VAL A 178 -7.19 2.43 -13.61
N ARG A 179 -8.04 1.54 -13.05
CA ARG A 179 -8.56 1.60 -11.68
C ARG A 179 -9.23 2.93 -11.32
N CYS A 180 -9.74 3.64 -12.30
CA CYS A 180 -10.50 4.88 -12.09
C CYS A 180 -12.00 4.59 -12.06
N PRO A 181 -12.74 5.00 -10.99
CA PRO A 181 -14.19 4.79 -10.89
C PRO A 181 -15.01 5.75 -11.75
N ASP A 182 -14.45 6.87 -12.17
CA ASP A 182 -15.07 7.83 -13.09
C ASP A 182 -14.79 7.36 -14.52
N VAL A 183 -15.85 6.92 -15.22
CA VAL A 183 -15.77 6.33 -16.56
C VAL A 183 -15.23 7.34 -17.58
N GLY A 184 -15.64 8.62 -17.48
CA GLY A 184 -15.18 9.67 -18.38
C GLY A 184 -13.69 9.98 -18.18
N ALA A 185 -13.27 10.13 -16.93
CA ALA A 185 -11.87 10.32 -16.61
C ALA A 185 -11.02 9.09 -16.97
N ALA A 186 -11.53 7.87 -16.77
CA ALA A 186 -10.84 6.64 -17.14
C ALA A 186 -10.49 6.58 -18.63
N GLU A 187 -11.41 7.01 -19.50
CA GLU A 187 -11.13 7.07 -20.94
C GLU A 187 -10.06 8.12 -21.28
N LEU A 188 -10.15 9.30 -20.68
CA LEU A 188 -9.13 10.34 -20.86
C LEU A 188 -7.75 9.89 -20.34
N MET A 189 -7.71 9.17 -19.21
CA MET A 189 -6.48 8.57 -18.66
C MET A 189 -5.87 7.57 -19.65
N ARG A 190 -6.67 6.69 -20.29
CA ARG A 190 -6.17 5.76 -21.31
C ARG A 190 -5.59 6.49 -22.52
N VAL A 191 -6.29 7.52 -23.00
CA VAL A 191 -5.77 8.37 -24.10
C VAL A 191 -4.43 8.98 -23.69
N HIS A 192 -4.34 9.59 -22.52
CA HIS A 192 -3.12 10.23 -22.04
C HIS A 192 -1.94 9.25 -21.87
N ILE A 193 -2.20 8.05 -21.33
CA ILE A 193 -1.18 7.00 -21.24
C ILE A 193 -0.71 6.59 -22.65
N ARG A 194 -1.63 6.39 -23.59
CA ARG A 194 -1.28 6.03 -24.98
C ARG A 194 -0.44 7.11 -25.65
N ASP A 195 -0.76 8.38 -25.46
CA ASP A 195 0.01 9.48 -26.02
C ASP A 195 1.44 9.50 -25.44
N MET A 196 1.60 9.22 -24.14
CA MET A 196 2.93 9.09 -23.52
C MET A 196 3.69 7.86 -24.00
N MET A 197 3.00 6.74 -24.27
CA MET A 197 3.62 5.57 -24.90
C MET A 197 4.19 5.91 -26.28
N LEU A 198 3.45 6.69 -27.09
CA LEU A 198 3.90 7.18 -28.40
C LEU A 198 5.05 8.19 -28.27
N ALA A 199 4.99 9.06 -27.27
CA ALA A 199 6.05 9.99 -26.92
C ALA A 199 7.27 9.32 -26.27
N LYS A 200 7.22 8.00 -25.97
CA LYS A 200 8.27 7.22 -25.31
C LYS A 200 8.63 7.73 -23.91
N ASP A 201 7.65 8.25 -23.17
CA ASP A 201 7.79 8.82 -21.82
C ASP A 201 6.88 8.12 -20.83
N THR A 202 6.91 8.52 -19.56
CA THR A 202 6.20 7.86 -18.45
C THR A 202 5.32 8.84 -17.69
N LEU A 203 4.27 8.33 -17.04
CA LEU A 203 3.33 9.10 -16.22
C LEU A 203 3.33 8.63 -14.77
N GLY A 204 3.23 9.61 -13.87
CA GLY A 204 2.86 9.42 -12.48
C GLY A 204 1.37 9.70 -12.26
N GLY A 205 0.97 9.77 -10.99
CA GLY A 205 -0.41 10.09 -10.63
C GLY A 205 -0.67 9.92 -9.14
N ILE A 206 -1.94 9.98 -8.78
CA ILE A 206 -2.43 9.92 -7.41
C ILE A 206 -3.46 8.79 -7.32
N PHE A 207 -3.32 7.97 -6.28
CA PHE A 207 -4.31 6.94 -5.93
C PHE A 207 -4.72 7.07 -4.47
N GLU A 208 -5.91 6.57 -4.15
CA GLU A 208 -6.43 6.52 -2.79
C GLU A 208 -6.75 5.08 -2.41
N VAL A 209 -6.35 4.69 -1.21
CA VAL A 209 -6.72 3.44 -0.56
C VAL A 209 -7.78 3.74 0.49
N ALA A 210 -8.84 2.97 0.47
CA ALA A 210 -9.93 3.07 1.44
C ALA A 210 -10.07 1.78 2.23
N ALA A 211 -10.21 1.90 3.56
CA ALA A 211 -10.60 0.79 4.42
C ALA A 211 -11.93 1.10 5.12
N VAL A 212 -12.89 0.19 5.00
CA VAL A 212 -14.22 0.29 5.63
C VAL A 212 -14.38 -0.79 6.69
N GLY A 213 -15.27 -0.58 7.65
CA GLY A 213 -15.47 -1.50 8.77
C GLY A 213 -14.36 -1.46 9.82
N VAL A 214 -13.47 -0.49 9.74
CA VAL A 214 -12.41 -0.28 10.74
C VAL A 214 -13.05 0.18 12.05
N PRO A 215 -12.85 -0.53 13.18
CA PRO A 215 -13.43 -0.10 14.45
C PRO A 215 -12.77 1.19 14.94
N PRO A 216 -13.46 2.03 15.72
CA PRO A 216 -12.82 3.14 16.40
C PRO A 216 -11.80 2.64 17.43
N GLY A 217 -10.72 3.41 17.63
CA GLY A 217 -9.76 3.15 18.69
C GLY A 217 -8.54 2.31 18.28
N LEU A 218 -8.24 2.14 17.00
CA LEU A 218 -6.94 1.62 16.53
C LEU A 218 -5.91 2.76 16.44
N GLY A 219 -4.66 2.47 16.78
CA GLY A 219 -3.60 3.47 16.90
C GLY A 219 -3.59 4.14 18.26
N SER A 220 -2.81 5.21 18.42
CA SER A 220 -2.66 5.90 19.71
C SER A 220 -2.21 7.35 19.51
N HIS A 221 -2.67 8.25 20.37
CA HIS A 221 -2.17 9.63 20.46
C HIS A 221 -1.06 9.80 21.53
N VAL A 222 -0.82 8.76 22.32
CA VAL A 222 0.04 8.82 23.51
C VAL A 222 1.51 9.04 23.15
N GLN A 223 1.95 8.51 21.98
CA GLN A 223 3.33 8.66 21.52
C GLN A 223 3.34 8.84 19.99
N TRP A 224 4.31 9.60 19.47
CA TRP A 224 4.36 10.01 18.05
C TRP A 224 4.45 8.84 17.07
N ASP A 225 5.24 7.81 17.40
CA ASP A 225 5.47 6.61 16.59
C ASP A 225 4.31 5.59 16.64
N ARG A 226 3.34 5.79 17.55
CA ARG A 226 2.15 4.96 17.69
C ARG A 226 0.93 5.55 16.99
N LYS A 227 1.03 6.76 16.45
CA LYS A 227 -0.02 7.37 15.64
C LYS A 227 -0.25 6.58 14.36
N LEU A 228 -1.52 6.19 14.11
CA LEU A 228 -1.85 5.36 12.96
C LEU A 228 -1.62 6.09 11.63
N ASP A 229 -1.95 7.38 11.56
CA ASP A 229 -1.70 8.23 10.40
C ASP A 229 -0.21 8.28 10.02
N GLY A 230 0.68 8.41 11.02
CA GLY A 230 2.13 8.36 10.82
C GLY A 230 2.60 7.00 10.27
N ARG A 231 2.09 5.89 10.83
CA ARG A 231 2.41 4.52 10.37
C ARG A 231 1.91 4.26 8.94
N LEU A 232 0.71 4.76 8.60
CA LEU A 232 0.15 4.67 7.26
C LEU A 232 0.97 5.48 6.25
N ALA A 233 1.33 6.71 6.59
CA ALA A 233 2.18 7.56 5.73
C ALA A 233 3.56 6.91 5.49
N GLN A 234 4.21 6.36 6.52
CA GLN A 234 5.46 5.61 6.40
C GLN A 234 5.31 4.41 5.45
N ALA A 235 4.24 3.64 5.61
CA ALA A 235 3.97 2.47 4.77
C ALA A 235 3.78 2.88 3.30
N MET A 236 2.99 3.93 3.03
CA MET A 236 2.77 4.44 1.67
C MET A 236 4.05 4.98 1.04
N LEU A 237 4.86 5.77 1.78
CA LEU A 237 6.13 6.30 1.29
C LEU A 237 7.19 5.22 1.06
N SER A 238 7.03 4.02 1.63
CA SER A 238 7.90 2.87 1.38
C SER A 238 7.66 2.20 0.02
N ILE A 239 6.57 2.54 -0.68
CA ILE A 239 6.25 2.00 -2.00
C ILE A 239 7.17 2.66 -3.04
N HIS A 240 7.68 1.85 -3.96
CA HIS A 240 8.52 2.33 -5.06
C HIS A 240 7.87 3.49 -5.82
N ALA A 241 8.65 4.54 -6.08
CA ALA A 241 8.24 5.77 -6.76
C ALA A 241 7.19 6.63 -6.04
N VAL A 242 6.64 6.24 -4.91
CA VAL A 242 5.79 7.11 -4.08
C VAL A 242 6.65 8.17 -3.40
N LYS A 243 6.23 9.44 -3.48
CA LYS A 243 6.94 10.60 -2.96
C LYS A 243 6.09 11.50 -2.07
N GLY A 244 4.78 11.24 -1.99
CA GLY A 244 3.86 11.95 -1.12
C GLY A 244 2.79 11.00 -0.59
N ALA A 245 2.31 11.26 0.64
CA ALA A 245 1.19 10.56 1.25
C ALA A 245 0.39 11.54 2.10
N GLU A 246 -0.94 11.38 2.12
CA GLU A 246 -1.85 12.13 3.00
C GLU A 246 -2.96 11.23 3.52
N VAL A 247 -3.51 11.57 4.69
CA VAL A 247 -4.70 10.91 5.27
C VAL A 247 -5.88 11.85 5.12
N GLY A 248 -6.94 11.38 4.44
CA GLY A 248 -7.99 12.25 3.95
C GLY A 248 -7.47 13.26 2.92
N PRO A 249 -8.23 14.32 2.59
CA PRO A 249 -7.80 15.39 1.69
C PRO A 249 -6.97 16.45 2.43
N ALA A 250 -5.84 16.04 3.03
CA ALA A 250 -5.09 16.87 3.97
C ALA A 250 -4.58 18.18 3.36
N PHE A 251 -4.03 18.13 2.12
CA PHE A 251 -3.56 19.34 1.45
C PHE A 251 -4.70 20.29 1.05
N ASP A 252 -5.89 19.78 0.74
CA ASP A 252 -7.07 20.61 0.48
C ASP A 252 -7.60 21.22 1.78
N ASN A 253 -7.65 20.43 2.86
CA ASN A 253 -8.02 20.91 4.19
C ASN A 253 -7.13 22.04 4.68
N ALA A 254 -5.83 21.98 4.42
CA ALA A 254 -4.88 23.00 4.83
C ALA A 254 -5.13 24.39 4.19
N ARG A 255 -5.94 24.46 3.14
CA ARG A 255 -6.32 25.71 2.45
C ARG A 255 -7.64 26.30 2.95
N LEU A 256 -8.33 25.62 3.86
CA LEU A 256 -9.66 25.98 4.32
C LEU A 256 -9.66 26.47 5.79
N PRO A 257 -10.61 27.30 6.20
CA PRO A 257 -10.84 27.63 7.61
C PRO A 257 -11.24 26.37 8.40
N GLY A 258 -10.84 26.32 9.69
CA GLY A 258 -11.10 25.15 10.54
C GLY A 258 -12.58 24.74 10.62
N THR A 259 -13.50 25.70 10.63
CA THR A 259 -14.95 25.43 10.63
C THR A 259 -15.49 24.74 9.37
N GLN A 260 -14.70 24.69 8.29
CA GLN A 260 -15.04 24.01 7.04
C GLN A 260 -14.33 22.65 6.92
N VAL A 261 -13.40 22.37 7.83
CA VAL A 261 -12.54 21.17 7.79
C VAL A 261 -12.92 20.14 8.84
N HIS A 262 -13.20 20.58 10.08
CA HIS A 262 -13.44 19.63 11.17
C HIS A 262 -14.81 18.95 11.01
N ASP A 263 -14.79 17.61 11.13
CA ASP A 263 -16.00 16.79 11.04
C ASP A 263 -16.84 16.97 12.31
N GLU A 264 -17.99 17.65 12.19
CA GLU A 264 -18.90 17.90 13.31
C GLU A 264 -19.53 16.61 13.83
N LEU A 265 -19.77 16.56 15.15
CA LEU A 265 -20.38 15.42 15.82
C LEU A 265 -21.87 15.67 16.05
N PHE A 266 -22.69 14.72 15.64
CA PHE A 266 -24.14 14.77 15.79
C PHE A 266 -24.63 13.55 16.58
N ARG A 267 -25.70 13.73 17.32
CA ARG A 267 -26.40 12.62 17.98
C ARG A 267 -27.52 12.11 17.08
N GLU A 268 -27.50 10.82 16.77
CA GLU A 268 -28.61 10.12 16.08
C GLU A 268 -29.03 8.91 16.92
N GLY A 269 -30.14 9.08 17.64
CA GLY A 269 -30.55 8.10 18.66
C GLY A 269 -29.54 7.99 19.79
N GLU A 270 -28.96 6.82 19.99
CA GLU A 270 -27.89 6.58 20.96
C GLU A 270 -26.47 6.62 20.35
N ARG A 271 -26.34 6.93 19.06
CA ARG A 271 -25.05 6.98 18.37
C ARG A 271 -24.57 8.40 18.17
N ILE A 272 -23.25 8.56 18.26
CA ILE A 272 -22.55 9.76 17.81
C ILE A 272 -22.06 9.48 16.38
N VAL A 273 -22.43 10.35 15.44
CA VAL A 273 -22.10 10.20 14.00
C VAL A 273 -21.40 11.44 13.47
N ARG A 274 -20.63 11.27 12.40
CA ARG A 274 -20.07 12.34 11.57
C ARG A 274 -20.81 12.36 10.24
N ARG A 275 -21.08 13.56 9.70
CA ARG A 275 -21.73 13.73 8.39
C ARG A 275 -20.72 13.99 7.28
N THR A 276 -19.49 14.26 7.65
CA THR A 276 -18.34 14.41 6.76
C THR A 276 -17.20 13.50 7.25
N ASN A 277 -16.18 13.30 6.44
CA ASN A 277 -14.99 12.51 6.79
C ASN A 277 -13.73 13.17 6.21
N ARG A 278 -13.55 14.46 6.51
CA ARG A 278 -12.37 15.22 6.10
C ARG A 278 -11.12 14.83 6.87
N ALA A 279 -11.30 14.28 8.08
CA ALA A 279 -10.21 13.68 8.85
C ALA A 279 -9.66 12.38 8.24
N GLY A 280 -10.34 11.83 7.20
CA GLY A 280 -9.88 10.61 6.54
C GLY A 280 -9.89 9.38 7.41
N GLY A 281 -10.79 9.33 8.43
CA GLY A 281 -10.97 8.17 9.31
C GLY A 281 -10.03 8.12 10.52
N THR A 282 -9.16 9.13 10.75
CA THR A 282 -8.32 9.23 11.96
C THR A 282 -8.39 10.62 12.57
N GLU A 283 -8.41 10.69 13.90
CA GLU A 283 -8.25 11.91 14.68
C GLU A 283 -7.20 11.66 15.76
N GLY A 284 -6.21 12.54 15.85
CA GLY A 284 -5.11 12.40 16.81
C GLY A 284 -4.27 11.12 16.64
N GLY A 285 -4.30 10.47 15.47
CA GLY A 285 -3.62 9.19 15.22
C GLY A 285 -4.40 7.96 15.65
N ILE A 286 -5.72 8.10 15.92
CA ILE A 286 -6.64 7.03 16.33
C ILE A 286 -7.78 6.95 15.33
N THR A 287 -8.21 5.72 14.96
CA THR A 287 -9.36 5.52 14.08
C THR A 287 -10.66 5.99 14.72
N THR A 288 -11.52 6.60 13.89
CA THR A 288 -12.80 7.19 14.31
C THR A 288 -13.99 6.26 14.13
N GLY A 289 -13.84 5.18 13.36
CA GLY A 289 -14.94 4.31 12.90
C GLY A 289 -15.47 4.68 11.52
N GLU A 290 -15.10 5.86 10.99
CA GLU A 290 -15.37 6.24 9.61
C GLU A 290 -14.41 5.53 8.64
N ALA A 291 -14.71 5.59 7.34
CA ALA A 291 -13.83 5.05 6.33
C ALA A 291 -12.42 5.67 6.44
N LEU A 292 -11.40 4.82 6.54
CA LEU A 292 -10.01 5.25 6.52
C LEU A 292 -9.61 5.52 5.07
N LEU A 293 -9.14 6.74 4.77
CA LEU A 293 -8.75 7.19 3.44
C LEU A 293 -7.29 7.61 3.45
N VAL A 294 -6.46 6.95 2.63
CA VAL A 294 -5.03 7.24 2.53
C VAL A 294 -4.67 7.45 1.07
N ARG A 295 -4.19 8.64 0.71
CA ARG A 295 -3.74 8.98 -0.64
C ARG A 295 -2.24 8.90 -0.77
N ALA A 296 -1.79 8.58 -1.97
CA ALA A 296 -0.38 8.59 -2.31
C ALA A 296 -0.13 9.17 -3.70
N ALA A 297 0.91 9.99 -3.78
CA ALA A 297 1.40 10.55 -5.03
C ALA A 297 2.63 9.77 -5.51
N MET A 298 2.53 9.19 -6.70
CA MET A 298 3.56 8.43 -7.36
C MET A 298 4.18 9.26 -8.48
N LYS A 299 5.50 9.44 -8.44
CA LYS A 299 6.22 10.10 -9.55
C LYS A 299 6.24 9.20 -10.79
N PRO A 300 6.46 9.76 -11.99
CA PRO A 300 6.73 8.97 -13.19
C PRO A 300 7.87 7.98 -12.98
N ILE A 301 7.80 6.82 -13.65
CA ILE A 301 8.88 5.83 -13.62
C ILE A 301 10.13 6.42 -14.24
N SER A 302 11.28 6.23 -13.57
CA SER A 302 12.55 6.85 -13.93
C SER A 302 13.22 6.28 -15.19
N THR A 303 12.72 5.16 -15.72
CA THR A 303 13.25 4.54 -16.93
C THR A 303 12.35 4.88 -18.11
N THR A 304 12.80 5.79 -18.96
CA THR A 304 12.08 6.25 -20.16
C THR A 304 12.77 5.76 -21.43
N LEU A 305 12.00 5.60 -22.51
CA LEU A 305 12.56 5.32 -23.82
C LEU A 305 13.21 6.55 -24.47
N ASN A 306 12.92 7.76 -23.95
CA ASN A 306 13.68 8.96 -24.23
C ASN A 306 14.83 9.01 -23.21
N PRO A 307 16.09 8.77 -23.61
CA PRO A 307 17.19 8.68 -22.68
C PRO A 307 17.47 10.04 -22.02
N LEU A 308 17.65 10.02 -20.71
CA LEU A 308 18.11 11.17 -19.93
C LEU A 308 19.65 11.19 -19.90
N MET A 309 20.25 12.36 -19.66
CA MET A 309 21.70 12.48 -19.49
C MET A 309 22.13 11.93 -18.15
N THR A 310 23.25 11.23 -18.16
CA THR A 310 23.91 10.64 -16.98
C THR A 310 25.41 10.55 -17.19
N VAL A 311 26.14 9.89 -16.29
CA VAL A 311 27.60 9.69 -16.38
C VAL A 311 27.90 8.21 -16.20
N ASP A 312 28.71 7.65 -17.09
CA ASP A 312 29.29 6.31 -16.86
C ASP A 312 30.36 6.42 -15.77
N LEU A 313 30.12 5.79 -14.64
CA LEU A 313 30.98 5.88 -13.46
C LEU A 313 32.32 5.14 -13.64
N ALA A 314 32.42 4.21 -14.61
CA ALA A 314 33.66 3.50 -14.90
C ALA A 314 34.63 4.36 -15.72
N THR A 315 34.11 5.23 -16.60
CA THR A 315 34.93 6.00 -17.54
C THR A 315 34.93 7.51 -17.23
N GLY A 316 33.96 8.02 -16.43
CA GLY A 316 33.71 9.42 -16.19
C GLY A 316 33.08 10.17 -17.37
N VAL A 317 32.69 9.47 -18.43
CA VAL A 317 32.12 10.08 -19.65
C VAL A 317 30.62 10.32 -19.48
N SER A 318 30.16 11.56 -19.78
CA SER A 318 28.76 11.89 -19.82
C SER A 318 28.11 11.31 -21.08
N GLY A 319 26.89 10.75 -20.93
CA GLY A 319 26.16 10.16 -22.04
C GLY A 319 24.69 9.91 -21.71
N PRO A 320 23.93 9.37 -22.63
CA PRO A 320 22.54 9.01 -22.40
C PRO A 320 22.42 7.74 -21.54
N THR A 321 21.29 7.64 -20.80
CA THR A 321 20.95 6.43 -20.04
C THR A 321 20.69 5.24 -20.95
N THR A 322 21.04 4.02 -20.46
CA THR A 322 20.59 2.79 -21.09
C THR A 322 19.14 2.50 -20.68
N TYR A 323 18.29 2.11 -21.64
CA TYR A 323 16.92 1.75 -21.37
C TYR A 323 16.84 0.37 -20.72
N GLU A 324 16.17 0.33 -19.56
CA GLU A 324 15.73 -0.91 -18.92
C GLU A 324 14.20 -1.01 -19.03
N ARG A 325 13.69 -2.21 -19.30
CA ARG A 325 12.24 -2.43 -19.48
C ARG A 325 11.43 -1.97 -18.26
N SER A 326 10.45 -1.12 -18.49
CA SER A 326 9.58 -0.57 -17.43
C SER A 326 8.14 -0.37 -17.93
N ASP A 327 7.26 0.01 -17.00
CA ASP A 327 5.89 0.44 -17.32
C ASP A 327 5.90 1.89 -17.80
N PHE A 328 4.93 2.26 -18.62
CA PHE A 328 4.68 3.66 -19.00
C PHE A 328 3.86 4.39 -17.94
N CYS A 329 2.96 3.67 -17.27
CA CYS A 329 2.21 4.15 -16.12
C CYS A 329 2.02 3.00 -15.13
N ALA A 330 2.56 3.14 -13.91
CA ALA A 330 2.44 2.13 -12.87
C ALA A 330 1.39 2.47 -11.81
N VAL A 331 0.68 3.61 -11.93
CA VAL A 331 -0.27 4.11 -10.92
C VAL A 331 -1.40 3.11 -10.62
N PRO A 332 -2.05 2.47 -11.61
CA PRO A 332 -3.10 1.48 -11.32
C PRO A 332 -2.61 0.29 -10.49
N ARG A 333 -1.38 -0.15 -10.71
CA ARG A 333 -0.74 -1.24 -9.96
C ARG A 333 -0.30 -0.79 -8.57
N ALA A 334 0.21 0.43 -8.46
CA ALA A 334 0.61 1.03 -7.19
C ALA A 334 -0.57 1.14 -6.23
N ALA A 335 -1.78 1.36 -6.71
CA ALA A 335 -2.99 1.36 -5.91
C ALA A 335 -3.22 0.01 -5.19
N VAL A 336 -3.01 -1.12 -5.87
CA VAL A 336 -3.09 -2.47 -5.26
C VAL A 336 -1.97 -2.69 -4.24
N ILE A 337 -0.76 -2.20 -4.53
CA ILE A 337 0.35 -2.24 -3.56
C ILE A 337 0.03 -1.36 -2.34
N GLY A 338 -0.63 -0.22 -2.54
CA GLY A 338 -1.12 0.64 -1.47
C GLY A 338 -2.12 -0.09 -0.56
N GLU A 339 -3.09 -0.84 -1.12
CA GLU A 339 -3.98 -1.71 -0.34
C GLU A 339 -3.19 -2.69 0.53
N ALA A 340 -2.15 -3.29 -0.04
CA ALA A 340 -1.28 -4.22 0.68
C ALA A 340 -0.60 -3.55 1.89
N MET A 341 -0.05 -2.36 1.70
CA MET A 341 0.62 -1.64 2.77
C MET A 341 -0.34 -1.18 3.88
N VAL A 342 -1.54 -0.71 3.52
CA VAL A 342 -2.60 -0.38 4.49
C VAL A 342 -3.06 -1.62 5.25
N ALA A 343 -3.19 -2.77 4.58
CA ALA A 343 -3.58 -4.03 5.22
C ALA A 343 -2.56 -4.48 6.28
N LEU A 344 -1.27 -4.37 6.00
CA LEU A 344 -0.21 -4.70 6.96
C LEU A 344 -0.28 -3.81 8.21
N VAL A 345 -0.45 -2.49 8.03
CA VAL A 345 -0.56 -1.53 9.15
C VAL A 345 -1.82 -1.77 9.98
N LEU A 346 -2.97 -1.98 9.32
CA LEU A 346 -4.24 -2.21 10.03
C LEU A 346 -4.25 -3.56 10.75
N ALA A 347 -3.67 -4.61 10.16
CA ALA A 347 -3.55 -5.91 10.81
C ALA A 347 -2.70 -5.78 12.09
N GLU A 348 -1.56 -5.09 12.03
CA GLU A 348 -0.74 -4.84 13.21
C GLU A 348 -1.48 -4.04 14.27
N ALA A 349 -2.17 -2.95 13.91
CA ALA A 349 -2.93 -2.13 14.85
C ALA A 349 -4.09 -2.90 15.49
N LEU A 350 -4.76 -3.78 14.74
CA LEU A 350 -5.82 -4.63 15.25
C LEU A 350 -5.28 -5.70 16.21
N LEU A 351 -4.14 -6.33 15.90
CA LEU A 351 -3.44 -7.27 16.78
C LEU A 351 -3.01 -6.59 18.09
N GLU A 352 -2.47 -5.38 18.03
CA GLU A 352 -2.15 -4.57 19.22
C GLU A 352 -3.39 -4.29 20.08
N LYS A 353 -4.52 -3.97 19.44
CA LYS A 353 -5.77 -3.64 20.12
C LYS A 353 -6.40 -4.84 20.82
N LEU A 354 -6.45 -5.98 20.13
CA LEU A 354 -7.16 -7.16 20.61
C LEU A 354 -6.28 -8.06 21.49
N GLY A 355 -4.98 -8.18 21.16
CA GLY A 355 -4.12 -9.22 21.73
C GLY A 355 -4.66 -10.62 21.44
N GLY A 356 -4.01 -11.64 21.98
CA GLY A 356 -4.40 -13.05 21.82
C GLY A 356 -3.60 -13.78 20.74
N ASP A 357 -3.47 -15.10 20.93
CA ASP A 357 -2.66 -15.96 20.09
C ASP A 357 -3.49 -16.76 19.09
N SER A 358 -4.83 -16.68 19.19
CA SER A 358 -5.75 -17.37 18.28
C SER A 358 -6.95 -16.50 17.89
N LEU A 359 -7.52 -16.77 16.70
CA LEU A 359 -8.77 -16.14 16.26
C LEU A 359 -9.93 -16.36 17.25
N ALA A 360 -9.96 -17.51 17.91
CA ALA A 360 -10.99 -17.84 18.88
C ALA A 360 -10.98 -16.88 20.08
N GLU A 361 -9.79 -16.48 20.55
CA GLU A 361 -9.64 -15.48 21.61
C GLU A 361 -9.96 -14.07 21.15
N MET A 362 -9.59 -13.74 19.91
CA MET A 362 -9.73 -12.38 19.38
C MET A 362 -11.18 -12.00 19.08
N ARG A 363 -12.00 -12.92 18.56
CA ARG A 363 -13.40 -12.65 18.18
C ARG A 363 -14.25 -12.09 19.32
N PRO A 364 -14.31 -12.68 20.53
CA PRO A 364 -15.08 -12.09 21.62
C PRO A 364 -14.51 -10.74 22.11
N ARG A 365 -13.20 -10.55 22.06
CA ARG A 365 -12.57 -9.24 22.37
C ARG A 365 -12.95 -8.17 21.37
N PHE A 366 -13.02 -8.50 20.07
CA PHE A 366 -13.50 -7.57 19.04
C PHE A 366 -14.97 -7.20 19.26
N ALA A 367 -15.83 -8.18 19.54
CA ALA A 367 -17.24 -7.95 19.82
C ALA A 367 -17.48 -7.07 21.07
N ALA A 368 -16.54 -7.04 22.01
CA ALA A 368 -16.58 -6.23 23.22
C ALA A 368 -15.93 -4.84 23.07
N LEU A 369 -15.47 -4.46 21.87
CA LEU A 369 -14.90 -3.13 21.65
C LEU A 369 -15.98 -2.05 21.84
N ARG A 370 -15.61 -0.96 22.51
CA ARG A 370 -16.47 0.23 22.59
C ARG A 370 -16.66 0.83 21.20
N THR A 371 -17.86 1.30 20.97
CA THR A 371 -18.24 2.00 19.74
C THR A 371 -18.53 3.47 20.01
N SER A 372 -19.00 4.22 19.02
CA SER A 372 -19.51 5.58 19.20
C SER A 372 -20.94 5.62 19.74
N ALA A 373 -21.40 4.57 20.43
CA ALA A 373 -22.69 4.55 21.11
C ALA A 373 -22.59 5.18 22.50
N LEU A 374 -23.57 6.00 22.87
CA LEU A 374 -23.60 6.68 24.18
C LEU A 374 -23.49 5.73 25.38
N PRO A 375 -24.14 4.53 25.39
CA PRO A 375 -23.97 3.58 26.47
C PRO A 375 -22.53 3.07 26.67
N ASP A 376 -21.72 3.07 25.60
CA ASP A 376 -20.31 2.68 25.66
C ASP A 376 -19.41 3.80 26.22
N LEU A 377 -19.90 5.05 26.25
CA LEU A 377 -19.14 6.27 26.51
C LEU A 377 -19.55 6.92 27.86
N VAL A 378 -19.64 6.13 28.91
CA VAL A 378 -19.97 6.65 30.26
C VAL A 378 -18.87 7.58 30.75
N MET A 379 -19.22 8.87 30.93
CA MET A 379 -18.32 9.92 31.41
C MET A 379 -18.61 10.28 32.86
N ALA A 380 -17.56 10.50 33.63
CA ALA A 380 -17.69 11.05 34.96
C ALA A 380 -18.11 12.53 34.87
N ASN A 381 -19.11 12.93 35.66
CA ASN A 381 -19.57 14.33 35.75
C ASN A 381 -19.21 14.94 37.12
N THR A 382 -18.02 14.59 37.62
CA THR A 382 -17.51 15.10 38.90
C THR A 382 -16.26 15.89 38.65
N PRO A 383 -16.14 17.15 39.12
CA PRO A 383 -14.93 17.94 38.99
C PRO A 383 -13.73 17.26 39.67
N ILE A 384 -12.58 17.28 39.00
CA ILE A 384 -11.32 16.80 39.58
C ILE A 384 -10.36 17.97 39.79
N LYS A 385 -9.49 17.85 40.80
CA LYS A 385 -8.36 18.77 40.91
C LYS A 385 -7.33 18.41 39.81
N PHE A 386 -6.99 19.40 39.05
CA PHE A 386 -5.90 19.31 38.06
C PHE A 386 -4.60 19.58 38.83
N TRP A 387 -3.71 18.67 39.00
CA TRP A 387 -2.52 18.75 39.83
C TRP A 387 -2.87 18.97 41.33
N PRO A 388 -3.44 17.96 42.02
CA PRO A 388 -3.64 18.06 43.48
C PRO A 388 -2.28 18.23 44.16
N ALA A 389 -2.25 19.09 45.21
CA ALA A 389 -1.08 19.18 46.08
C ALA A 389 -0.87 17.80 46.76
N GLU A 390 0.40 17.34 46.83
CA GLU A 390 0.78 16.13 47.55
C GLU A 390 0.37 16.16 49.00
#